data_e582401fc9cdcfbfec97568090116c14
#
_entry.id   e582401fc9cdcfbfec97568090116c14
#
_cell.length_a   1.000
_cell.length_b   1.000
_cell.length_c   1.000
_cell.angle_alpha   90.00
_cell.angle_beta   90.00
_cell.angle_gamma   90.00
#
_symmetry.space_group_name_H-M   'P 1'
#
loop_
_entity.id
_entity.type
_entity.pdbx_description
1 polymer ?
#
loop_
_entity_poly.entity_id
_entity_poly.type
_entity_poly.pdbx_seq_one_letter_code
_entity_poly.pdbx_strand_id
1 'polypeptide(L)'
;MSAFNAFRQRYLVRFWSPLPALVALGVASACYFALTGTFWAVTGEFTRWGGHVLSWFGYQPQDWSYFRLIGLQGTPLDRIDGVMIIGMFLGALCCALWAGNVSLRWPTSKRRLLQGLVGGIVAGFGARLAMGCNLAAFFTGIPMFSLHAWAFMFATVGGAWIGVKISLLPFLRTPLKVGATASALPSAESLARRARLQARLGLAVLALAALFAAWRFEVSLVLGMACLFGLLFGGLIERAQICFTSAARDLWTTGRTRAAFGILLGMAAACIGTFAAIRLGVAPKIFWMGPNAIIGGILFGIGIVLAGGCETGWMYRSMEGQVHFWVVGIGNVIGGTLVAIFWDQLGTRLALPYPKLNLLESFGPGNGLLLTFAGLALCLLLVQLNASRFTRPRKPNHEPDRQTDPVA
;
A
#
# COMPACT_ATOMS: atom_id res chain seq x y z
N MET A 1 -37.11 -7.98 -3.62
CA MET A 1 -35.85 -7.27 -3.98
C MET A 1 -35.50 -7.60 -5.42
N SER A 2 -35.21 -6.59 -6.29
CA SER A 2 -34.78 -6.88 -7.66
C SER A 2 -33.47 -7.66 -7.66
N ALA A 3 -33.23 -8.54 -8.67
CA ALA A 3 -31.98 -9.30 -8.82
C ALA A 3 -30.74 -8.38 -8.77
N PHE A 4 -30.85 -7.16 -9.30
CA PHE A 4 -29.81 -6.14 -9.22
C PHE A 4 -29.49 -5.73 -7.77
N ASN A 5 -30.47 -5.55 -6.90
CA ASN A 5 -30.23 -5.22 -5.50
C ASN A 5 -29.57 -6.36 -4.74
N ALA A 6 -29.91 -7.61 -5.06
CA ALA A 6 -29.26 -8.78 -4.49
C ALA A 6 -27.78 -8.87 -4.94
N PHE A 7 -27.52 -8.66 -6.24
CA PHE A 7 -26.17 -8.59 -6.79
C PHE A 7 -25.35 -7.47 -6.12
N ARG A 8 -25.89 -6.25 -6.07
CA ARG A 8 -25.24 -5.11 -5.43
C ARG A 8 -24.88 -5.40 -3.98
N GLN A 9 -25.83 -5.92 -3.19
CA GLN A 9 -25.57 -6.26 -1.78
C GLN A 9 -24.48 -7.31 -1.63
N ARG A 10 -24.46 -8.32 -2.47
CA ARG A 10 -23.51 -9.43 -2.38
C ARG A 10 -22.10 -9.05 -2.81
N TYR A 11 -21.94 -8.29 -3.90
CA TYR A 11 -20.66 -8.04 -4.55
C TYR A 11 -20.13 -6.62 -4.41
N LEU A 12 -20.99 -5.61 -4.25
CA LEU A 12 -20.57 -4.22 -4.20
C LEU A 12 -20.63 -3.62 -2.79
N VAL A 13 -21.54 -4.06 -1.93
CA VAL A 13 -21.70 -3.52 -0.57
C VAL A 13 -20.85 -4.30 0.44
N ARG A 14 -20.85 -5.62 0.38
CA ARG A 14 -20.04 -6.46 1.27
C ARG A 14 -18.56 -6.36 0.92
N PHE A 15 -17.70 -6.26 1.93
CA PHE A 15 -16.25 -6.35 1.75
C PHE A 15 -15.86 -7.76 1.31
N TRP A 16 -14.88 -7.82 0.42
CA TRP A 16 -14.35 -9.06 -0.11
C TRP A 16 -13.32 -9.68 0.85
N SER A 17 -13.14 -10.98 0.78
CA SER A 17 -12.06 -11.63 1.49
C SER A 17 -10.71 -11.14 0.97
N PRO A 18 -9.77 -10.75 1.85
CA PRO A 18 -8.45 -10.25 1.42
C PRO A 18 -7.65 -11.26 0.61
N LEU A 19 -7.75 -12.56 0.93
CA LEU A 19 -6.92 -13.60 0.30
C LEU A 19 -7.16 -13.73 -1.21
N PRO A 20 -8.39 -14.01 -1.72
CA PRO A 20 -8.60 -14.09 -3.17
C PRO A 20 -8.35 -12.77 -3.88
N ALA A 21 -8.62 -11.62 -3.23
CA ALA A 21 -8.35 -10.32 -3.82
C ALA A 21 -6.85 -10.06 -3.97
N LEU A 22 -6.02 -10.47 -3.01
CA LEU A 22 -4.56 -10.34 -3.09
C LEU A 22 -3.95 -11.28 -4.15
N VAL A 23 -4.50 -12.49 -4.31
CA VAL A 23 -4.10 -13.37 -5.42
C VAL A 23 -4.47 -12.76 -6.77
N ALA A 24 -5.69 -12.22 -6.90
CA ALA A 24 -6.12 -11.50 -8.10
C ALA A 24 -5.22 -10.28 -8.40
N LEU A 25 -4.83 -9.51 -7.38
CA LEU A 25 -3.87 -8.41 -7.53
C LEU A 25 -2.50 -8.89 -7.98
N GLY A 26 -2.03 -10.04 -7.47
CA GLY A 26 -0.77 -10.66 -7.91
C GLY A 26 -0.79 -11.01 -9.40
N VAL A 27 -1.83 -11.70 -9.85
CA VAL A 27 -2.02 -12.02 -11.27
C VAL A 27 -2.14 -10.75 -12.11
N ALA A 28 -2.99 -9.80 -11.70
CA ALA A 28 -3.17 -8.54 -12.41
C ALA A 28 -1.89 -7.71 -12.50
N SER A 29 -1.05 -7.71 -11.43
CA SER A 29 0.25 -7.01 -11.46
C SER A 29 1.24 -7.63 -12.43
N ALA A 30 1.25 -8.95 -12.57
CA ALA A 30 2.06 -9.64 -13.57
C ALA A 30 1.59 -9.36 -15.00
N CYS A 31 0.27 -9.36 -15.25
CA CYS A 31 -0.31 -8.96 -16.53
C CYS A 31 0.00 -7.49 -16.86
N TYR A 32 -0.11 -6.60 -15.85
CA TYR A 32 0.26 -5.20 -16.00
C TYR A 32 1.71 -5.05 -16.44
N PHE A 33 2.64 -5.75 -15.78
CA PHE A 33 4.05 -5.75 -16.14
C PHE A 33 4.28 -6.28 -17.57
N ALA A 34 3.66 -7.39 -17.93
CA ALA A 34 3.82 -7.99 -19.26
C ALA A 34 3.32 -7.06 -20.38
N LEU A 35 2.24 -6.31 -20.15
CA LEU A 35 1.60 -5.48 -21.17
C LEU A 35 2.15 -4.05 -21.24
N THR A 36 2.67 -3.51 -20.12
CA THR A 36 3.12 -2.12 -20.05
C THR A 36 4.64 -1.96 -19.95
N GLY A 37 5.37 -3.05 -19.68
CA GLY A 37 6.82 -3.02 -19.44
C GLY A 37 7.21 -2.36 -18.10
N THR A 38 6.24 -1.99 -17.27
CA THR A 38 6.49 -1.41 -15.95
C THR A 38 5.78 -2.18 -14.84
N PHE A 39 6.29 -2.11 -13.63
CA PHE A 39 5.70 -2.79 -12.48
C PHE A 39 4.76 -1.86 -11.70
N TRP A 40 3.84 -2.42 -10.93
CA TRP A 40 2.90 -1.64 -10.15
C TRP A 40 3.60 -0.88 -9.03
N ALA A 41 3.80 0.43 -9.24
CA ALA A 41 4.50 1.34 -8.34
C ALA A 41 3.76 2.68 -8.26
N VAL A 42 3.75 3.30 -7.10
CA VAL A 42 3.03 4.57 -6.88
C VAL A 42 3.93 5.69 -6.32
N THR A 43 4.87 5.37 -5.42
CA THR A 43 5.65 6.39 -4.73
C THR A 43 6.60 7.18 -5.62
N GLY A 44 7.04 6.58 -6.74
CA GLY A 44 7.83 7.30 -7.75
C GLY A 44 7.07 8.49 -8.32
N GLU A 45 5.81 8.26 -8.67
CA GLU A 45 4.97 9.31 -9.23
C GLU A 45 4.58 10.37 -8.17
N PHE A 46 4.33 9.97 -6.93
CA PHE A 46 4.10 10.94 -5.85
C PHE A 46 5.31 11.85 -5.63
N THR A 47 6.53 11.34 -5.79
CA THR A 47 7.73 12.17 -5.74
C THR A 47 7.81 13.12 -6.95
N ARG A 48 7.42 12.67 -8.15
CA ARG A 48 7.33 13.55 -9.34
C ARG A 48 6.28 14.64 -9.14
N TRP A 49 5.16 14.36 -8.46
CA TRP A 49 4.19 15.40 -8.09
C TRP A 49 4.82 16.46 -7.19
N GLY A 50 5.63 16.05 -6.21
CA GLY A 50 6.42 16.98 -5.40
C GLY A 50 7.41 17.80 -6.23
N GLY A 51 8.05 17.21 -7.23
CA GLY A 51 8.88 17.91 -8.21
C GLY A 51 8.11 18.97 -8.98
N HIS A 52 6.90 18.67 -9.47
CA HIS A 52 6.05 19.66 -10.13
C HIS A 52 5.64 20.80 -9.19
N VAL A 53 5.34 20.50 -7.93
CA VAL A 53 5.05 21.54 -6.93
C VAL A 53 6.27 22.44 -6.72
N LEU A 54 7.48 21.90 -6.63
CA LEU A 54 8.70 22.69 -6.53
C LEU A 54 8.91 23.59 -7.76
N SER A 55 8.56 23.09 -8.96
CA SER A 55 8.64 23.90 -10.19
C SER A 55 7.72 25.13 -10.14
N TRP A 56 6.56 25.03 -9.49
CA TRP A 56 5.65 26.17 -9.29
C TRP A 56 6.26 27.26 -8.38
N PHE A 57 7.19 26.90 -7.50
CA PHE A 57 7.94 27.82 -6.66
C PHE A 57 9.24 28.33 -7.31
N GLY A 58 9.46 28.06 -8.60
CA GLY A 58 10.61 28.57 -9.36
C GLY A 58 11.87 27.73 -9.27
N TYR A 59 11.83 26.57 -8.61
CA TYR A 59 12.94 25.60 -8.65
C TYR A 59 12.97 24.87 -10.00
N GLN A 60 14.13 24.30 -10.34
CA GLN A 60 14.34 23.48 -11.53
C GLN A 60 14.68 22.04 -11.12
N PRO A 61 13.70 21.29 -10.55
CA PRO A 61 13.96 19.95 -10.03
C PRO A 61 14.34 18.93 -11.13
N GLN A 62 14.01 19.20 -12.41
CA GLN A 62 14.43 18.37 -13.55
C GLN A 62 15.96 18.24 -13.65
N ASP A 63 16.71 19.21 -13.12
CA ASP A 63 18.18 19.21 -13.13
C ASP A 63 18.79 18.42 -11.98
N TRP A 64 17.99 18.06 -10.98
CA TRP A 64 18.47 17.30 -9.82
C TRP A 64 18.69 15.83 -10.20
N SER A 65 19.76 15.23 -9.71
CA SER A 65 20.17 13.86 -10.05
C SER A 65 19.07 12.83 -9.78
N TYR A 66 18.31 13.00 -8.70
CA TYR A 66 17.20 12.09 -8.38
C TYR A 66 16.05 12.16 -9.39
N PHE A 67 15.65 13.37 -9.79
CA PHE A 67 14.56 13.53 -10.76
C PHE A 67 14.99 13.11 -12.17
N ARG A 68 16.28 13.23 -12.50
CA ARG A 68 16.83 12.61 -13.73
C ARG A 68 16.77 11.10 -13.66
N LEU A 69 17.09 10.49 -12.51
CA LEU A 69 17.04 9.04 -12.31
C LEU A 69 15.62 8.48 -12.46
N ILE A 70 14.59 9.16 -11.92
CA ILE A 70 13.20 8.69 -11.97
C ILE A 70 12.41 9.24 -13.16
N GLY A 71 12.95 10.19 -13.92
CA GLY A 71 12.32 10.84 -15.08
C GLY A 71 11.15 11.74 -14.69
N LEU A 72 11.42 13.05 -14.44
CA LEU A 72 10.39 14.05 -14.13
C LEU A 72 9.69 14.62 -15.37
N GLN A 73 10.14 14.30 -16.58
CA GLN A 73 9.62 14.86 -17.82
C GLN A 73 8.13 14.56 -18.02
N GLY A 74 7.42 15.48 -18.70
CA GLY A 74 5.98 15.38 -18.95
C GLY A 74 5.11 15.63 -17.71
N THR A 75 3.84 15.33 -17.83
CA THR A 75 2.83 15.47 -16.78
C THR A 75 2.42 14.10 -16.24
N PRO A 76 1.68 14.03 -15.11
CA PRO A 76 1.11 12.77 -14.63
C PRO A 76 0.21 12.06 -15.68
N LEU A 77 -0.32 12.81 -16.64
CA LEU A 77 -1.17 12.27 -17.71
C LEU A 77 -0.34 11.58 -18.83
N ASP A 78 0.92 11.95 -18.98
CA ASP A 78 1.79 11.41 -20.04
C ASP A 78 2.59 10.20 -19.56
N ARG A 79 2.60 9.95 -18.26
CA ARG A 79 3.36 8.86 -17.64
C ARG A 79 2.47 7.66 -17.30
N ILE A 80 2.97 6.46 -17.55
CA ILE A 80 2.27 5.20 -17.27
C ILE A 80 1.85 5.12 -15.79
N ASP A 81 2.79 5.43 -14.87
CA ASP A 81 2.53 5.41 -13.42
C ASP A 81 1.46 6.44 -13.03
N GLY A 82 1.48 7.65 -13.63
CA GLY A 82 0.53 8.71 -13.33
C GLY A 82 -0.89 8.34 -13.76
N VAL A 83 -1.05 7.87 -14.99
CA VAL A 83 -2.35 7.41 -15.52
C VAL A 83 -2.89 6.24 -14.70
N MET A 84 -2.03 5.28 -14.35
CA MET A 84 -2.41 4.14 -13.50
C MET A 84 -2.88 4.59 -12.12
N ILE A 85 -2.21 5.54 -11.46
CA ILE A 85 -2.59 6.07 -10.15
C ILE A 85 -3.92 6.82 -10.21
N ILE A 86 -4.15 7.63 -11.25
CA ILE A 86 -5.44 8.30 -11.47
C ILE A 86 -6.54 7.24 -11.61
N GLY A 87 -6.28 6.18 -12.40
CA GLY A 87 -7.16 5.03 -12.49
C GLY A 87 -7.44 4.38 -11.13
N MET A 88 -6.41 4.21 -10.27
CA MET A 88 -6.59 3.65 -8.93
C MET A 88 -7.50 4.52 -8.05
N PHE A 89 -7.35 5.84 -8.08
CA PHE A 89 -8.23 6.73 -7.33
C PHE A 89 -9.67 6.67 -7.86
N LEU A 90 -9.86 6.68 -9.19
CA LEU A 90 -11.19 6.57 -9.80
C LEU A 90 -11.85 5.23 -9.49
N GLY A 91 -11.12 4.12 -9.58
CA GLY A 91 -11.61 2.78 -9.27
C GLY A 91 -12.00 2.63 -7.80
N ALA A 92 -11.16 3.11 -6.88
CA ALA A 92 -11.48 3.11 -5.46
C ALA A 92 -12.70 3.99 -5.14
N LEU A 93 -12.79 5.20 -5.70
CA LEU A 93 -13.93 6.10 -5.50
C LEU A 93 -15.22 5.50 -6.04
N CYS A 94 -15.20 4.92 -7.24
CA CYS A 94 -16.35 4.28 -7.85
C CYS A 94 -16.90 3.15 -6.96
N CYS A 95 -16.01 2.26 -6.50
CA CYS A 95 -16.39 1.15 -5.62
C CYS A 95 -16.89 1.63 -4.25
N ALA A 96 -16.25 2.64 -3.65
CA ALA A 96 -16.69 3.22 -2.39
C ALA A 96 -18.07 3.89 -2.48
N LEU A 97 -18.35 4.59 -3.59
CA LEU A 97 -19.65 5.19 -3.85
C LEU A 97 -20.75 4.13 -4.05
N TRP A 98 -20.50 3.08 -4.82
CA TRP A 98 -21.46 1.99 -5.00
C TRP A 98 -21.77 1.24 -3.72
N ALA A 99 -20.76 1.12 -2.84
CA ALA A 99 -20.95 0.53 -1.52
C ALA A 99 -21.70 1.45 -0.53
N GLY A 100 -21.83 2.73 -0.83
CA GLY A 100 -22.38 3.70 0.11
C GLY A 100 -21.44 4.11 1.24
N ASN A 101 -20.12 3.89 1.06
CA ASN A 101 -19.11 4.09 2.10
C ASN A 101 -18.49 5.50 2.11
N VAL A 102 -18.80 6.33 1.11
CA VAL A 102 -18.21 7.68 1.03
C VAL A 102 -18.86 8.60 2.04
N SER A 103 -18.05 9.10 2.97
CA SER A 103 -18.48 10.11 3.93
C SER A 103 -17.28 10.90 4.45
N LEU A 104 -17.43 12.23 4.52
CA LEU A 104 -16.37 13.07 5.05
C LEU A 104 -16.21 12.79 6.56
N ARG A 105 -15.06 12.26 6.94
CA ARG A 105 -14.73 11.85 8.30
C ARG A 105 -13.52 12.60 8.80
N TRP A 106 -13.77 13.55 9.69
CA TRP A 106 -12.70 14.28 10.35
C TRP A 106 -12.16 13.48 11.54
N PRO A 107 -10.84 13.50 11.78
CA PRO A 107 -10.28 12.87 12.97
C PRO A 107 -10.72 13.62 14.23
N THR A 108 -10.92 12.90 15.31
CA THR A 108 -11.37 13.43 16.60
C THR A 108 -10.35 14.32 17.30
N SER A 109 -9.09 14.32 16.84
CA SER A 109 -7.99 15.05 17.44
C SER A 109 -7.03 15.62 16.39
N LYS A 110 -6.60 16.87 16.58
CA LYS A 110 -5.53 17.50 15.77
C LYS A 110 -4.20 16.71 15.87
N ARG A 111 -3.93 16.09 17.04
CA ARG A 111 -2.76 15.22 17.21
C ARG A 111 -2.75 14.07 16.21
N ARG A 112 -3.93 13.51 15.87
CA ARG A 112 -4.04 12.43 14.88
C ARG A 112 -3.67 12.92 13.48
N LEU A 113 -4.02 14.16 13.12
CA LEU A 113 -3.58 14.77 11.85
C LEU A 113 -2.05 14.93 11.81
N LEU A 114 -1.46 15.45 12.90
CA LEU A 114 -0.01 15.61 12.98
C LEU A 114 0.72 14.25 12.90
N GLN A 115 0.21 13.23 13.60
CA GLN A 115 0.74 11.86 13.49
C GLN A 115 0.65 11.35 12.05
N GLY A 116 -0.47 11.63 11.36
CA GLY A 116 -0.65 11.28 9.95
C GLY A 116 0.37 11.96 9.04
N LEU A 117 0.58 13.26 9.24
CA LEU A 117 1.55 14.03 8.47
C LEU A 117 2.99 13.52 8.69
N VAL A 118 3.42 13.44 9.95
CA VAL A 118 4.78 12.96 10.30
C VAL A 118 4.97 11.51 9.86
N GLY A 119 3.98 10.63 10.13
CA GLY A 119 4.02 9.25 9.67
C GLY A 119 4.10 9.15 8.14
N GLY A 120 3.33 9.97 7.42
CA GLY A 120 3.37 10.07 5.96
C GLY A 120 4.73 10.53 5.45
N ILE A 121 5.33 11.57 6.07
CA ILE A 121 6.68 12.05 5.70
C ILE A 121 7.72 10.96 5.89
N VAL A 122 7.73 10.29 7.05
CA VAL A 122 8.68 9.21 7.35
C VAL A 122 8.49 8.02 6.41
N ALA A 123 7.23 7.65 6.11
CA ALA A 123 6.91 6.59 5.16
C ALA A 123 7.36 6.94 3.73
N GLY A 124 7.03 8.13 3.25
CA GLY A 124 7.42 8.58 1.91
C GLY A 124 8.93 8.67 1.75
N PHE A 125 9.63 9.20 2.77
CA PHE A 125 11.09 9.26 2.80
C PHE A 125 11.69 7.84 2.75
N GLY A 126 11.24 6.94 3.63
CA GLY A 126 11.72 5.56 3.68
C GLY A 126 11.46 4.80 2.38
N ALA A 127 10.26 4.93 1.81
CA ALA A 127 9.90 4.33 0.53
C ALA A 127 10.81 4.80 -0.60
N ARG A 128 11.11 6.10 -0.68
CA ARG A 128 11.92 6.63 -1.78
C ARG A 128 13.41 6.38 -1.59
N LEU A 129 13.91 6.38 -0.36
CA LEU A 129 15.27 5.95 -0.07
C LEU A 129 15.50 4.48 -0.47
N ALA A 130 14.53 3.60 -0.20
CA ALA A 130 14.56 2.20 -0.61
C ALA A 130 14.17 1.94 -2.07
N MET A 131 13.94 2.98 -2.88
CA MET A 131 13.52 2.87 -4.28
C MET A 131 12.14 2.21 -4.50
N GLY A 132 11.29 2.13 -3.46
CA GLY A 132 9.93 1.59 -3.57
C GLY A 132 9.25 1.44 -2.22
N CYS A 133 7.92 1.29 -2.24
CA CYS A 133 7.08 1.04 -1.07
C CYS A 133 6.71 -0.45 -0.98
N ASN A 134 5.76 -0.76 -0.12
CA ASN A 134 5.20 -2.12 0.01
C ASN A 134 4.61 -2.68 -1.30
N LEU A 135 4.23 -1.87 -2.26
CA LEU A 135 3.86 -2.32 -3.61
C LEU A 135 5.12 -2.59 -4.44
N ALA A 136 5.88 -1.55 -4.73
CA ALA A 136 6.97 -1.57 -5.68
C ALA A 136 8.20 -2.37 -5.21
N ALA A 137 8.61 -2.21 -3.93
CA ALA A 137 9.80 -2.89 -3.40
C ALA A 137 9.48 -4.21 -2.68
N PHE A 138 8.22 -4.53 -2.46
CA PHE A 138 7.81 -5.74 -1.74
C PHE A 138 6.89 -6.60 -2.64
N PHE A 139 5.61 -6.20 -2.81
CA PHE A 139 4.59 -7.02 -3.47
C PHE A 139 4.89 -7.33 -4.94
N THR A 140 5.43 -6.36 -5.69
CA THR A 140 5.86 -6.54 -7.08
C THR A 140 7.38 -6.66 -7.21
N GLY A 141 8.16 -6.14 -6.24
CA GLY A 141 9.63 -6.20 -6.28
C GLY A 141 10.20 -7.59 -6.08
N ILE A 142 9.61 -8.43 -5.22
CA ILE A 142 10.00 -9.84 -5.07
C ILE A 142 9.72 -10.62 -6.35
N PRO A 143 8.54 -10.52 -6.99
CA PRO A 143 8.29 -11.10 -8.30
C PRO A 143 9.20 -10.61 -9.44
N MET A 144 9.85 -9.45 -9.30
CA MET A 144 10.91 -9.01 -10.23
C MET A 144 12.25 -9.70 -9.98
N PHE A 145 12.34 -10.59 -9.01
CA PHE A 145 13.55 -11.32 -8.62
C PHE A 145 14.70 -10.43 -8.15
N SER A 146 14.39 -9.25 -7.63
CA SER A 146 15.36 -8.31 -7.08
C SER A 146 15.67 -8.63 -5.61
N LEU A 147 16.94 -8.85 -5.26
CA LEU A 147 17.34 -9.18 -3.89
C LEU A 147 17.03 -8.04 -2.91
N HIS A 148 17.11 -6.78 -3.36
CA HIS A 148 16.77 -5.62 -2.53
C HIS A 148 15.36 -5.69 -1.96
N ALA A 149 14.43 -6.31 -2.70
CA ALA A 149 13.03 -6.44 -2.31
C ALA A 149 12.86 -7.30 -1.05
N TRP A 150 13.64 -8.35 -0.91
CA TRP A 150 13.69 -9.19 0.29
C TRP A 150 14.21 -8.43 1.51
N ALA A 151 15.32 -7.69 1.33
CA ALA A 151 15.87 -6.86 2.40
C ALA A 151 14.87 -5.79 2.85
N PHE A 152 14.24 -5.11 1.90
CA PHE A 152 13.19 -4.12 2.19
C PHE A 152 12.00 -4.74 2.93
N MET A 153 11.52 -5.91 2.51
CA MET A 153 10.40 -6.61 3.15
C MET A 153 10.69 -6.88 4.63
N PHE A 154 11.82 -7.53 4.94
CA PHE A 154 12.19 -7.85 6.32
C PHE A 154 12.43 -6.59 7.15
N ALA A 155 13.10 -5.58 6.58
CA ALA A 155 13.32 -4.29 7.23
C ALA A 155 11.98 -3.58 7.53
N THR A 156 11.02 -3.61 6.60
CA THR A 156 9.68 -3.03 6.80
C THR A 156 8.89 -3.75 7.90
N VAL A 157 8.94 -5.07 7.97
CA VAL A 157 8.28 -5.86 9.03
C VAL A 157 8.89 -5.54 10.39
N GLY A 158 10.22 -5.45 10.48
CA GLY A 158 10.94 -5.01 11.69
C GLY A 158 10.62 -3.56 12.07
N GLY A 159 10.63 -2.66 11.07
CA GLY A 159 10.24 -1.25 11.26
C GLY A 159 8.79 -1.10 11.73
N ALA A 160 7.88 -1.91 11.22
CA ALA A 160 6.48 -1.92 11.68
C ALA A 160 6.37 -2.36 13.16
N TRP A 161 7.17 -3.34 13.59
CA TRP A 161 7.24 -3.72 15.02
C TRP A 161 7.72 -2.55 15.88
N ILE A 162 8.80 -1.86 15.48
CA ILE A 162 9.28 -0.65 16.16
C ILE A 162 8.19 0.42 16.19
N GLY A 163 7.53 0.66 15.06
CA GLY A 163 6.42 1.61 14.92
C GLY A 163 5.26 1.31 15.87
N VAL A 164 4.90 0.02 16.04
CA VAL A 164 3.90 -0.40 17.04
C VAL A 164 4.35 -0.01 18.45
N LYS A 165 5.60 -0.27 18.83
CA LYS A 165 6.13 0.12 20.16
C LYS A 165 6.08 1.64 20.36
N ILE A 166 6.50 2.41 19.35
CA ILE A 166 6.44 3.88 19.39
C ILE A 166 4.99 4.37 19.52
N SER A 167 4.06 3.80 18.76
CA SER A 167 2.64 4.21 18.80
C SER A 167 1.96 3.97 20.15
N LEU A 168 2.52 3.10 20.97
CA LEU A 168 2.03 2.80 22.35
C LEU A 168 2.57 3.77 23.40
N LEU A 169 3.48 4.67 23.05
CA LEU A 169 4.01 5.67 23.99
C LEU A 169 2.88 6.60 24.47
N PRO A 170 2.84 6.97 25.76
CA PRO A 170 1.73 7.73 26.36
C PRO A 170 1.41 9.04 25.63
N PHE A 171 2.43 9.76 25.17
CA PHE A 171 2.24 11.05 24.49
C PHE A 171 1.64 10.92 23.07
N LEU A 172 1.74 9.74 22.45
CA LEU A 172 1.15 9.44 21.12
C LEU A 172 -0.25 8.84 21.22
N ARG A 173 -0.64 8.36 22.40
CA ARG A 173 -2.00 7.84 22.61
C ARG A 173 -3.01 8.97 22.55
N THR A 174 -3.96 8.86 21.64
CA THR A 174 -5.11 9.77 21.62
C THR A 174 -6.17 9.21 22.57
N PRO A 175 -6.58 9.93 23.62
CA PRO A 175 -7.65 9.47 24.50
C PRO A 175 -8.93 9.26 23.68
N LEU A 176 -9.57 8.11 23.86
CA LEU A 176 -10.89 7.83 23.29
C LEU A 176 -11.88 8.85 23.92
N LYS A 177 -12.22 9.89 23.17
CA LYS A 177 -13.37 10.72 23.52
C LYS A 177 -14.61 9.97 23.07
N VAL A 178 -15.23 9.23 23.97
CA VAL A 178 -16.59 8.75 23.78
C VAL A 178 -17.49 9.98 23.88
N GLY A 179 -17.71 10.63 22.74
CA GLY A 179 -18.65 11.75 22.68
C GLY A 179 -20.05 11.19 22.85
N ALA A 180 -20.69 11.53 23.95
CA ALA A 180 -22.11 11.30 24.17
C ALA A 180 -22.98 12.24 23.32
N THR A 181 -22.65 12.41 22.04
CA THR A 181 -23.57 13.02 21.09
C THR A 181 -24.44 11.89 20.58
N ALA A 182 -25.54 11.66 21.26
CA ALA A 182 -26.69 10.98 20.67
C ALA A 182 -27.22 11.83 19.51
N SER A 183 -26.46 11.88 18.41
CA SER A 183 -26.99 12.31 17.13
C SER A 183 -28.11 11.34 16.80
N ALA A 184 -29.33 11.86 16.68
CA ALA A 184 -30.49 11.05 16.29
C ALA A 184 -30.07 10.17 15.10
N LEU A 185 -30.29 8.86 15.23
CA LEU A 185 -29.98 7.93 14.14
C LEU A 185 -30.63 8.43 12.85
N PRO A 186 -29.89 8.53 11.73
CA PRO A 186 -30.47 8.98 10.49
C PRO A 186 -31.70 8.14 10.13
N SER A 187 -32.79 8.75 9.70
CA SER A 187 -33.98 8.01 9.31
C SER A 187 -33.66 7.01 8.18
N ALA A 188 -34.36 5.88 8.15
CA ALA A 188 -34.18 4.87 7.11
C ALA A 188 -34.33 5.47 5.70
N GLU A 189 -35.21 6.46 5.54
CA GLU A 189 -35.44 7.18 4.29
C GLU A 189 -34.21 8.03 3.89
N SER A 190 -33.60 8.76 4.83
CA SER A 190 -32.40 9.56 4.60
C SER A 190 -31.20 8.68 4.20
N LEU A 191 -31.04 7.52 4.83
CA LEU A 191 -30.03 6.53 4.47
C LEU A 191 -30.26 5.96 3.06
N ALA A 192 -31.50 5.62 2.72
CA ALA A 192 -31.86 5.13 1.39
C ALA A 192 -31.66 6.20 0.30
N ARG A 193 -32.00 7.46 0.58
CA ARG A 193 -31.76 8.60 -0.33
C ARG A 193 -30.24 8.78 -0.57
N ARG A 194 -29.45 8.77 0.49
CA ARG A 194 -27.99 8.89 0.41
C ARG A 194 -27.38 7.74 -0.40
N ALA A 195 -27.82 6.51 -0.16
CA ALA A 195 -27.33 5.34 -0.89
C ALA A 195 -27.65 5.41 -2.39
N ARG A 196 -28.85 5.90 -2.75
CA ARG A 196 -29.24 6.12 -4.16
C ARG A 196 -28.40 7.21 -4.83
N LEU A 197 -28.15 8.33 -4.12
CA LEU A 197 -27.30 9.41 -4.62
C LEU A 197 -25.88 8.91 -4.87
N GLN A 198 -25.29 8.23 -3.90
CA GLN A 198 -23.92 7.68 -4.05
C GLN A 198 -23.85 6.68 -5.20
N ALA A 199 -24.85 5.82 -5.38
CA ALA A 199 -24.87 4.91 -6.51
C ALA A 199 -24.92 5.63 -7.87
N ARG A 200 -25.68 6.73 -8.00
CA ARG A 200 -25.70 7.56 -9.22
C ARG A 200 -24.36 8.27 -9.46
N LEU A 201 -23.75 8.83 -8.39
CA LEU A 201 -22.42 9.43 -8.46
C LEU A 201 -21.37 8.39 -8.86
N GLY A 202 -21.48 7.15 -8.35
CA GLY A 202 -20.60 6.06 -8.76
C GLY A 202 -20.69 5.72 -10.26
N LEU A 203 -21.89 5.77 -10.84
CA LEU A 203 -22.07 5.63 -12.29
C LEU A 203 -21.42 6.80 -13.05
N ALA A 204 -21.58 8.03 -12.57
CA ALA A 204 -20.95 9.19 -13.18
C ALA A 204 -19.40 9.10 -13.13
N VAL A 205 -18.83 8.65 -11.99
CA VAL A 205 -17.39 8.42 -11.87
C VAL A 205 -16.94 7.29 -12.81
N LEU A 206 -17.71 6.22 -12.95
CA LEU A 206 -17.39 5.16 -13.91
C LEU A 206 -17.40 5.67 -15.36
N ALA A 207 -18.40 6.47 -15.73
CA ALA A 207 -18.48 7.08 -17.06
C ALA A 207 -17.26 8.01 -17.31
N LEU A 208 -16.91 8.84 -16.33
CA LEU A 208 -15.70 9.68 -16.39
C LEU A 208 -14.43 8.82 -16.54
N ALA A 209 -14.31 7.75 -15.80
CA ALA A 209 -13.18 6.82 -15.88
C ALA A 209 -13.11 6.14 -17.25
N ALA A 210 -14.26 5.75 -17.82
CA ALA A 210 -14.33 5.18 -19.19
C ALA A 210 -13.92 6.20 -20.25
N LEU A 211 -14.40 7.44 -20.16
CA LEU A 211 -13.98 8.53 -21.04
C LEU A 211 -12.48 8.84 -20.91
N PHE A 212 -11.98 8.87 -19.69
CA PHE A 212 -10.55 9.07 -19.45
C PHE A 212 -9.72 7.92 -20.02
N ALA A 213 -10.15 6.68 -19.84
CA ALA A 213 -9.48 5.51 -20.44
C ALA A 213 -9.50 5.58 -21.96
N ALA A 214 -10.65 5.87 -22.59
CA ALA A 214 -10.79 6.02 -24.04
C ALA A 214 -9.83 7.10 -24.56
N TRP A 215 -9.81 8.27 -23.94
CA TRP A 215 -8.89 9.34 -24.30
C TRP A 215 -7.42 8.90 -24.17
N ARG A 216 -7.04 8.11 -23.17
CA ARG A 216 -5.66 7.60 -23.06
C ARG A 216 -5.35 6.53 -24.09
N PHE A 217 -6.32 5.73 -24.53
CA PHE A 217 -6.15 4.78 -25.62
C PHE A 217 -5.87 5.47 -26.96
N GLU A 218 -6.48 6.64 -27.21
CA GLU A 218 -6.18 7.44 -28.42
C GLU A 218 -4.70 7.89 -28.47
N VAL A 219 -4.09 8.16 -27.29
CA VAL A 219 -2.69 8.58 -27.23
C VAL A 219 -1.73 7.37 -27.32
N SER A 220 -2.02 6.31 -26.56
CA SER A 220 -1.20 5.10 -26.52
C SER A 220 -1.96 3.92 -25.92
N LEU A 221 -1.83 2.75 -26.56
CA LEU A 221 -2.35 1.49 -26.02
C LEU A 221 -1.86 1.26 -24.58
N VAL A 222 -0.58 1.54 -24.29
CA VAL A 222 0.03 1.34 -22.99
C VAL A 222 -0.59 2.25 -21.92
N LEU A 223 -0.88 3.53 -22.25
CA LEU A 223 -1.54 4.46 -21.32
C LEU A 223 -2.99 4.06 -21.07
N GLY A 224 -3.72 3.63 -22.09
CA GLY A 224 -5.07 3.11 -21.93
C GLY A 224 -5.11 1.88 -21.03
N MET A 225 -4.19 0.92 -21.26
CA MET A 225 -4.05 -0.26 -20.41
C MET A 225 -3.68 0.11 -18.97
N ALA A 226 -2.77 1.07 -18.77
CA ALA A 226 -2.40 1.55 -17.44
C ALA A 226 -3.61 2.12 -16.69
N CYS A 227 -4.50 2.85 -17.38
CA CYS A 227 -5.74 3.32 -16.80
C CYS A 227 -6.66 2.17 -16.36
N LEU A 228 -6.88 1.17 -17.22
CA LEU A 228 -7.75 0.02 -16.90
C LEU A 228 -7.21 -0.80 -15.73
N PHE A 229 -5.91 -1.09 -15.72
CA PHE A 229 -5.29 -1.76 -14.57
C PHE A 229 -5.37 -0.91 -13.30
N GLY A 230 -5.20 0.41 -13.42
CA GLY A 230 -5.40 1.32 -12.31
C GLY A 230 -6.80 1.22 -11.72
N LEU A 231 -7.85 1.27 -12.55
CA LEU A 231 -9.25 1.07 -12.14
C LEU A 231 -9.44 -0.28 -11.42
N LEU A 232 -8.89 -1.35 -11.96
CA LEU A 232 -8.93 -2.68 -11.37
C LEU A 232 -8.23 -2.73 -10.02
N PHE A 233 -7.00 -2.21 -9.92
CA PHE A 233 -6.22 -2.16 -8.67
C PHE A 233 -6.95 -1.35 -7.61
N GLY A 234 -7.45 -0.16 -7.96
CA GLY A 234 -8.19 0.70 -7.06
C GLY A 234 -9.46 0.04 -6.52
N GLY A 235 -10.23 -0.61 -7.40
CA GLY A 235 -11.43 -1.34 -7.04
C GLY A 235 -11.15 -2.53 -6.11
N LEU A 236 -10.14 -3.34 -6.42
CA LEU A 236 -9.76 -4.51 -5.63
C LEU A 236 -9.26 -4.12 -4.23
N ILE A 237 -8.37 -3.10 -4.12
CA ILE A 237 -7.86 -2.67 -2.82
C ILE A 237 -8.95 -2.06 -1.94
N GLU A 238 -9.90 -1.34 -2.53
CA GLU A 238 -11.02 -0.74 -1.79
C GLU A 238 -12.02 -1.83 -1.37
N ARG A 239 -12.45 -2.72 -2.26
CA ARG A 239 -13.42 -3.76 -1.90
C ARG A 239 -12.89 -4.77 -0.89
N ALA A 240 -11.63 -5.10 -0.92
CA ALA A 240 -11.01 -6.02 0.03
C ALA A 240 -10.31 -5.31 1.21
N GLN A 241 -10.37 -3.96 1.29
CA GLN A 241 -9.76 -3.15 2.36
C GLN A 241 -8.28 -3.49 2.58
N ILE A 242 -7.54 -3.66 1.47
CA ILE A 242 -6.16 -4.14 1.52
C ILE A 242 -5.24 -3.06 2.05
N CYS A 243 -4.60 -3.35 3.17
CA CYS A 243 -3.61 -2.48 3.80
C CYS A 243 -2.46 -3.32 4.37
N PHE A 244 -1.28 -3.15 3.81
CA PHE A 244 -0.07 -3.87 4.26
C PHE A 244 0.34 -3.49 5.69
N THR A 245 0.06 -2.25 6.12
CA THR A 245 0.24 -1.85 7.52
C THR A 245 -0.58 -2.71 8.47
N SER A 246 -1.85 -2.96 8.13
CA SER A 246 -2.70 -3.82 8.94
C SER A 246 -2.16 -5.24 8.98
N ALA A 247 -1.73 -5.79 7.83
CA ALA A 247 -1.14 -7.12 7.76
C ALA A 247 0.09 -7.25 8.66
N ALA A 248 1.05 -6.31 8.57
CA ALA A 248 2.26 -6.31 9.39
C ALA A 248 1.96 -6.08 10.88
N ARG A 249 1.12 -5.11 11.21
CA ARG A 249 0.75 -4.81 12.59
C ARG A 249 0.02 -5.98 13.26
N ASP A 250 -0.92 -6.59 12.55
CA ASP A 250 -1.77 -7.66 13.11
C ASP A 250 -0.95 -8.91 13.41
N LEU A 251 0.15 -9.16 12.70
CA LEU A 251 1.11 -10.22 13.07
C LEU A 251 1.69 -10.02 14.48
N TRP A 252 1.95 -8.77 14.85
CA TRP A 252 2.59 -8.43 16.13
C TRP A 252 1.59 -8.19 17.26
N THR A 253 0.35 -7.82 16.96
CA THR A 253 -0.63 -7.38 17.97
C THR A 253 -1.70 -8.42 18.26
N THR A 254 -2.19 -9.13 17.24
CA THR A 254 -3.34 -10.02 17.35
C THR A 254 -3.09 -11.43 16.82
N GLY A 255 -1.96 -11.67 16.18
CA GLY A 255 -1.66 -12.94 15.53
C GLY A 255 -2.55 -13.26 14.32
N ARG A 256 -3.29 -12.30 13.78
CA ARG A 256 -4.11 -12.48 12.57
C ARG A 256 -3.22 -12.60 11.34
N THR A 257 -3.32 -13.72 10.63
CA THR A 257 -2.42 -14.05 9.52
C THR A 257 -3.07 -13.97 8.14
N ARG A 258 -4.40 -13.90 8.07
CA ARG A 258 -5.13 -14.01 6.79
C ARG A 258 -4.65 -13.02 5.71
N ALA A 259 -4.37 -11.77 6.07
CA ALA A 259 -3.87 -10.78 5.13
C ALA A 259 -2.41 -11.07 4.72
N ALA A 260 -1.55 -11.48 5.66
CA ALA A 260 -0.17 -11.86 5.36
C ALA A 260 -0.10 -13.08 4.44
N PHE A 261 -0.91 -14.12 4.67
CA PHE A 261 -1.05 -15.26 3.76
C PHE A 261 -1.48 -14.81 2.36
N GLY A 262 -2.49 -13.93 2.28
CA GLY A 262 -2.95 -13.41 1.00
C GLY A 262 -1.85 -12.65 0.24
N ILE A 263 -1.05 -11.84 0.93
CA ILE A 263 0.10 -11.11 0.34
C ILE A 263 1.12 -12.11 -0.22
N LEU A 264 1.53 -13.10 0.57
CA LEU A 264 2.54 -14.09 0.16
C LEU A 264 2.06 -14.94 -1.02
N LEU A 265 0.79 -15.39 -1.01
CA LEU A 265 0.19 -16.13 -2.12
C LEU A 265 -0.02 -15.26 -3.36
N GLY A 266 -0.38 -13.99 -3.18
CA GLY A 266 -0.45 -13.01 -4.27
C GLY A 266 0.90 -12.80 -4.94
N MET A 267 1.98 -12.69 -4.15
CA MET A 267 3.34 -12.62 -4.68
C MET A 267 3.75 -13.90 -5.40
N ALA A 268 3.41 -15.08 -4.87
CA ALA A 268 3.69 -16.34 -5.54
C ALA A 268 3.00 -16.43 -6.90
N ALA A 269 1.74 -16.01 -6.99
CA ALA A 269 1.02 -15.92 -8.27
C ALA A 269 1.67 -14.90 -9.22
N ALA A 270 2.09 -13.73 -8.70
CA ALA A 270 2.80 -12.73 -9.47
C ALA A 270 4.15 -13.24 -10.00
N CYS A 271 4.90 -14.04 -9.21
CA CYS A 271 6.19 -14.61 -9.63
C CYS A 271 6.05 -15.45 -10.91
N ILE A 272 4.98 -16.25 -11.04
CA ILE A 272 4.75 -17.09 -12.21
C ILE A 272 4.58 -16.23 -13.48
N GLY A 273 3.67 -15.27 -13.44
CA GLY A 273 3.39 -14.42 -14.61
C GLY A 273 4.53 -13.45 -14.92
N THR A 274 5.17 -12.88 -13.89
CA THR A 274 6.34 -11.99 -14.08
C THR A 274 7.53 -12.77 -14.66
N PHE A 275 7.80 -14.00 -14.16
CA PHE A 275 8.83 -14.85 -14.73
C PHE A 275 8.57 -15.15 -16.22
N ALA A 276 7.34 -15.50 -16.57
CA ALA A 276 6.96 -15.73 -17.97
C ALA A 276 7.19 -14.46 -18.83
N ALA A 277 6.78 -13.28 -18.34
CA ALA A 277 7.00 -12.02 -19.05
C ALA A 277 8.49 -11.71 -19.25
N ILE A 278 9.33 -11.94 -18.22
CA ILE A 278 10.79 -11.78 -18.32
C ILE A 278 11.37 -12.75 -19.36
N ARG A 279 10.92 -14.01 -19.39
CA ARG A 279 11.35 -14.99 -20.40
C ARG A 279 10.93 -14.63 -21.81
N LEU A 280 9.86 -13.83 -21.96
CA LEU A 280 9.41 -13.27 -23.24
C LEU A 280 10.11 -11.95 -23.60
N GLY A 281 11.09 -11.49 -22.81
CA GLY A 281 11.94 -10.33 -23.13
C GLY A 281 11.58 -9.04 -22.41
N VAL A 282 10.62 -9.04 -21.47
CA VAL A 282 10.32 -7.84 -20.68
C VAL A 282 11.39 -7.65 -19.61
N ALA A 283 12.07 -6.51 -19.59
CA ALA A 283 13.16 -6.23 -18.68
C ALA A 283 12.68 -6.02 -17.23
N PRO A 284 13.17 -6.80 -16.23
CA PRO A 284 12.79 -6.61 -14.84
C PRO A 284 13.40 -5.33 -14.26
N LYS A 285 12.73 -4.74 -13.25
CA LYS A 285 13.24 -3.57 -12.52
C LYS A 285 14.02 -4.04 -11.30
N ILE A 286 15.35 -3.94 -11.39
CA ILE A 286 16.28 -4.33 -10.31
C ILE A 286 16.85 -3.09 -9.66
N PHE A 287 16.86 -3.04 -8.31
CA PHE A 287 17.35 -1.91 -7.54
C PHE A 287 18.57 -2.29 -6.70
N TRP A 288 19.27 -1.29 -6.16
CA TRP A 288 20.50 -1.46 -5.37
C TRP A 288 20.22 -2.22 -4.06
N MET A 289 21.01 -3.26 -3.84
CA MET A 289 21.01 -4.03 -2.59
C MET A 289 22.04 -3.41 -1.62
N GLY A 290 21.70 -2.29 -1.04
CA GLY A 290 22.54 -1.54 -0.12
C GLY A 290 21.84 -1.17 1.18
N PRO A 291 22.51 -0.40 2.05
CA PRO A 291 21.91 0.12 3.28
C PRO A 291 20.63 0.94 3.04
N ASN A 292 20.48 1.51 1.85
CA ASN A 292 19.27 2.22 1.44
C ASN A 292 18.01 1.36 1.56
N ALA A 293 18.07 0.08 1.18
CA ALA A 293 16.93 -0.83 1.25
C ALA A 293 16.55 -1.14 2.72
N ILE A 294 17.55 -1.33 3.57
CA ILE A 294 17.34 -1.66 5.00
C ILE A 294 16.87 -0.43 5.78
N ILE A 295 17.60 0.68 5.70
CA ILE A 295 17.28 1.92 6.41
C ILE A 295 15.93 2.45 5.92
N GLY A 296 15.74 2.51 4.60
CA GLY A 296 14.48 2.93 4.00
C GLY A 296 13.31 2.04 4.39
N GLY A 297 13.51 0.72 4.42
CA GLY A 297 12.49 -0.24 4.87
C GLY A 297 12.11 -0.07 6.34
N ILE A 298 13.07 0.15 7.25
CA ILE A 298 12.80 0.40 8.67
C ILE A 298 12.00 1.71 8.82
N LEU A 299 12.45 2.80 8.20
CA LEU A 299 11.75 4.09 8.24
C LEU A 299 10.35 3.97 7.66
N PHE A 300 10.20 3.29 6.51
CA PHE A 300 8.92 3.03 5.91
C PHE A 300 7.98 2.28 6.86
N GLY A 301 8.47 1.19 7.50
CA GLY A 301 7.71 0.39 8.45
C GLY A 301 7.23 1.20 9.67
N ILE A 302 8.09 2.04 10.25
CA ILE A 302 7.73 2.97 11.33
C ILE A 302 6.68 3.96 10.85
N GLY A 303 6.93 4.59 9.70
CA GLY A 303 6.09 5.64 9.15
C GLY A 303 4.66 5.19 8.87
N ILE A 304 4.46 4.02 8.22
CA ILE A 304 3.12 3.49 7.90
C ILE A 304 2.32 3.12 9.15
N VAL A 305 2.97 2.70 10.23
CA VAL A 305 2.27 2.43 11.51
C VAL A 305 1.85 3.73 12.18
N LEU A 306 2.70 4.75 12.24
CA LEU A 306 2.37 6.07 12.78
C LEU A 306 1.27 6.74 11.96
N ALA A 307 1.35 6.70 10.63
CA ALA A 307 0.32 7.18 9.72
C ALA A 307 -1.00 6.42 9.85
N GLY A 308 -0.94 5.14 10.26
CA GLY A 308 -2.11 4.25 10.34
C GLY A 308 -2.54 3.68 8.99
N GLY A 309 -1.69 3.78 7.97
CA GLY A 309 -1.92 3.24 6.64
C GLY A 309 -0.67 3.31 5.78
N CYS A 310 -0.49 2.31 4.90
CA CYS A 310 0.51 2.32 3.84
C CYS A 310 -0.05 3.01 2.58
N GLU A 311 0.68 2.99 1.48
CA GLU A 311 0.27 3.63 0.22
C GLU A 311 -1.10 3.16 -0.26
N THR A 312 -1.33 1.86 -0.33
CA THR A 312 -2.67 1.36 -0.67
C THR A 312 -3.71 1.81 0.34
N GLY A 313 -3.36 1.74 1.64
CA GLY A 313 -4.26 2.05 2.74
C GLY A 313 -4.72 3.51 2.76
N TRP A 314 -3.82 4.47 2.50
CA TRP A 314 -4.23 5.88 2.47
C TRP A 314 -4.95 6.22 1.17
N MET A 315 -4.57 5.64 0.03
CA MET A 315 -5.19 5.93 -1.27
C MET A 315 -6.69 5.61 -1.27
N TYR A 316 -7.11 4.40 -0.92
CA TYR A 316 -8.55 4.08 -0.94
C TYR A 316 -9.34 4.77 0.18
N ARG A 317 -8.75 4.92 1.38
CA ARG A 317 -9.43 5.60 2.50
C ARG A 317 -9.60 7.09 2.27
N SER A 318 -8.69 7.74 1.52
CA SER A 318 -8.89 9.13 1.08
C SER A 318 -10.11 9.25 0.19
N MET A 319 -10.34 8.28 -0.69
CA MET A 319 -11.53 8.22 -1.55
C MET A 319 -12.83 7.90 -0.79
N GLU A 320 -12.73 7.20 0.33
CA GLU A 320 -13.86 7.03 1.27
C GLU A 320 -14.19 8.33 2.05
N GLY A 321 -13.39 9.39 1.92
CA GLY A 321 -13.57 10.67 2.59
C GLY A 321 -12.94 10.77 3.98
N GLN A 322 -11.98 9.94 4.32
CA GLN A 322 -11.25 10.02 5.57
C GLN A 322 -10.13 11.09 5.49
N VAL A 323 -10.40 12.30 6.01
CA VAL A 323 -9.50 13.48 5.91
C VAL A 323 -8.11 13.22 6.47
N HIS A 324 -7.99 12.37 7.50
CA HIS A 324 -6.70 11.97 8.03
C HIS A 324 -5.76 11.42 6.93
N PHE A 325 -6.30 10.63 6.01
CA PHE A 325 -5.49 10.01 4.96
C PHE A 325 -5.14 10.95 3.81
N TRP A 326 -5.85 12.06 3.63
CA TRP A 326 -5.40 13.15 2.74
C TRP A 326 -4.11 13.75 3.26
N VAL A 327 -4.05 13.99 4.60
CA VAL A 327 -2.84 14.52 5.25
C VAL A 327 -1.68 13.53 5.19
N VAL A 328 -1.95 12.23 5.32
CA VAL A 328 -0.94 11.16 5.12
C VAL A 328 -0.38 11.20 3.70
N GLY A 329 -1.23 11.34 2.68
CA GLY A 329 -0.81 11.44 1.28
C GLY A 329 0.09 12.66 1.03
N ILE A 330 -0.30 13.83 1.56
CA ILE A 330 0.54 15.06 1.50
C ILE A 330 1.90 14.79 2.15
N GLY A 331 1.91 14.20 3.36
CA GLY A 331 3.15 13.81 4.04
C GLY A 331 4.02 12.88 3.19
N ASN A 332 3.42 11.90 2.52
CA ASN A 332 4.12 10.97 1.65
C ASN A 332 4.81 11.68 0.46
N VAL A 333 4.11 12.62 -0.20
CA VAL A 333 4.69 13.46 -1.26
C VAL A 333 5.88 14.27 -0.72
N ILE A 334 5.71 14.93 0.44
CA ILE A 334 6.79 15.71 1.08
C ILE A 334 7.99 14.80 1.38
N GLY A 335 7.77 13.64 2.01
CA GLY A 335 8.83 12.69 2.37
C GLY A 335 9.61 12.19 1.16
N GLY A 336 8.92 11.83 0.08
CA GLY A 336 9.55 11.45 -1.17
C GLY A 336 10.35 12.57 -1.82
N THR A 337 9.86 13.80 -1.76
CA THR A 337 10.53 15.00 -2.28
C THR A 337 11.80 15.32 -1.47
N LEU A 338 11.76 15.13 -0.15
CA LEU A 338 12.95 15.30 0.70
C LEU A 338 14.07 14.35 0.31
N VAL A 339 13.77 13.10 -0.07
CA VAL A 339 14.81 12.19 -0.60
C VAL A 339 15.41 12.75 -1.88
N ALA A 340 14.59 13.33 -2.77
CA ALA A 340 15.10 13.92 -4.00
C ALA A 340 16.04 15.10 -3.74
N ILE A 341 15.73 15.94 -2.72
CA ILE A 341 16.58 17.06 -2.31
C ILE A 341 17.94 16.56 -1.77
N PHE A 342 17.94 15.51 -0.96
CA PHE A 342 19.13 15.01 -0.30
C PHE A 342 19.77 13.82 -1.01
N TRP A 343 19.35 13.51 -2.24
CA TRP A 343 19.82 12.31 -2.94
C TRP A 343 21.31 12.29 -3.20
N ASP A 344 21.91 13.41 -3.54
CA ASP A 344 23.33 13.49 -3.84
C ASP A 344 24.20 13.08 -2.65
N GLN A 345 23.73 13.31 -1.41
CA GLN A 345 24.39 12.88 -0.18
C GLN A 345 24.01 11.44 0.21
N LEU A 346 22.71 11.09 0.12
CA LEU A 346 22.18 9.81 0.57
C LEU A 346 22.42 8.70 -0.47
N GLY A 347 22.14 8.97 -1.73
CA GLY A 347 22.26 8.00 -2.82
C GLY A 347 23.69 7.55 -3.04
N THR A 348 24.62 8.50 -3.07
CA THR A 348 26.06 8.23 -3.26
C THR A 348 26.69 7.39 -2.15
N ARG A 349 26.13 7.44 -0.93
CA ARG A 349 26.64 6.69 0.23
C ARG A 349 25.88 5.39 0.47
N LEU A 350 24.57 5.37 0.26
CA LEU A 350 23.70 4.29 0.72
C LEU A 350 23.21 3.37 -0.41
N ALA A 351 23.17 3.84 -1.66
CA ALA A 351 22.61 3.11 -2.78
C ALA A 351 23.60 2.86 -3.91
N LEU A 352 24.11 3.92 -4.55
CA LEU A 352 24.89 3.84 -5.80
C LEU A 352 26.17 2.97 -5.72
N PRO A 353 26.92 2.90 -4.60
CA PRO A 353 28.09 2.03 -4.50
C PRO A 353 27.76 0.53 -4.43
N TYR A 354 26.49 0.17 -4.24
CA TYR A 354 26.07 -1.20 -4.02
C TYR A 354 25.52 -1.84 -5.30
N PRO A 355 25.68 -3.17 -5.46
CA PRO A 355 25.24 -3.86 -6.67
C PRO A 355 23.72 -3.94 -6.77
N LYS A 356 23.24 -4.02 -8.01
CA LYS A 356 21.88 -4.44 -8.34
C LYS A 356 21.90 -5.96 -8.57
N LEU A 357 21.29 -6.72 -7.66
CA LEU A 357 21.34 -8.18 -7.70
C LEU A 357 20.02 -8.76 -8.18
N ASN A 358 20.07 -9.40 -9.36
CA ASN A 358 18.98 -10.14 -9.96
C ASN A 358 19.15 -11.63 -9.68
N LEU A 359 18.22 -12.24 -8.96
CA LEU A 359 18.30 -13.66 -8.58
C LEU A 359 18.28 -14.59 -9.80
N LEU A 360 17.60 -14.20 -10.90
CA LEU A 360 17.56 -15.00 -12.12
C LEU A 360 18.89 -14.99 -12.87
N GLU A 361 19.62 -13.86 -12.84
CA GLU A 361 20.94 -13.74 -13.46
C GLU A 361 22.04 -14.37 -12.58
N SER A 362 21.93 -14.19 -11.25
CA SER A 362 22.96 -14.66 -10.32
C SER A 362 22.96 -16.19 -10.14
N PHE A 363 21.78 -16.83 -10.17
CA PHE A 363 21.63 -18.27 -9.89
C PHE A 363 21.09 -19.06 -11.11
N GLY A 364 20.83 -18.40 -12.21
CA GLY A 364 20.14 -18.95 -13.38
C GLY A 364 18.61 -18.93 -13.22
N PRO A 365 17.86 -18.95 -14.36
CA PRO A 365 16.43 -18.74 -14.35
C PRO A 365 15.65 -19.72 -13.48
N GLY A 366 15.95 -21.02 -13.55
CA GLY A 366 15.26 -22.07 -12.79
C GLY A 366 15.57 -21.97 -11.29
N ASN A 367 16.84 -21.87 -10.93
CA ASN A 367 17.26 -21.80 -9.53
C ASN A 367 16.82 -20.50 -8.86
N GLY A 368 16.88 -19.34 -9.58
CA GLY A 368 16.40 -18.06 -9.07
C GLY A 368 14.89 -18.08 -8.78
N LEU A 369 14.10 -18.72 -9.66
CA LEU A 369 12.67 -18.94 -9.43
C LEU A 369 12.43 -19.84 -8.22
N LEU A 370 13.13 -21.00 -8.14
CA LEU A 370 13.03 -21.93 -7.03
C LEU A 370 13.39 -21.28 -5.69
N LEU A 371 14.49 -20.51 -5.65
CA LEU A 371 14.92 -19.78 -4.47
C LEU A 371 13.86 -18.78 -4.00
N THR A 372 13.23 -18.07 -4.95
CA THR A 372 12.17 -17.13 -4.63
C THR A 372 10.95 -17.85 -4.03
N PHE A 373 10.51 -18.98 -4.59
CA PHE A 373 9.41 -19.77 -4.02
C PHE A 373 9.78 -20.39 -2.67
N ALA A 374 11.00 -20.87 -2.49
CA ALA A 374 11.49 -21.37 -1.21
C ALA A 374 11.47 -20.26 -0.13
N GLY A 375 11.89 -19.06 -0.48
CA GLY A 375 11.82 -17.89 0.41
C GLY A 375 10.38 -17.52 0.77
N LEU A 376 9.44 -17.53 -0.19
CA LEU A 376 8.01 -17.29 0.08
C LEU A 376 7.40 -18.38 0.96
N ALA A 377 7.74 -19.66 0.72
CA ALA A 377 7.31 -20.79 1.55
C ALA A 377 7.84 -20.67 2.99
N LEU A 378 9.11 -20.28 3.15
CA LEU A 378 9.68 -20.00 4.47
C LEU A 378 8.94 -18.86 5.18
N CYS A 379 8.61 -17.78 4.47
CA CYS A 379 7.81 -16.69 5.04
C CYS A 379 6.41 -17.16 5.45
N LEU A 380 5.74 -18.00 4.66
CA LEU A 380 4.46 -18.62 5.04
C LEU A 380 4.59 -19.45 6.32
N LEU A 381 5.63 -20.25 6.43
CA LEU A 381 5.92 -21.03 7.64
C LEU A 381 6.15 -20.13 8.85
N LEU A 382 6.95 -19.07 8.72
CA LEU A 382 7.20 -18.11 9.81
C LEU A 382 5.92 -17.40 10.26
N VAL A 383 5.07 -17.01 9.33
CA VAL A 383 3.75 -16.42 9.63
C VAL A 383 2.87 -17.42 10.39
N GLN A 384 2.85 -18.69 9.99
CA GLN A 384 2.09 -19.74 10.66
C GLN A 384 2.63 -20.02 12.07
N LEU A 385 3.95 -20.11 12.23
CA LEU A 385 4.59 -20.30 13.53
C LEU A 385 4.32 -19.12 14.46
N ASN A 386 4.28 -17.89 13.93
CA ASN A 386 3.91 -16.73 14.74
C ASN A 386 2.46 -16.78 15.20
N ALA A 387 1.52 -17.22 14.34
CA ALA A 387 0.11 -17.38 14.71
C ALA A 387 -0.09 -18.36 15.87
N SER A 388 0.66 -19.47 15.87
CA SER A 388 0.55 -20.49 16.92
C SER A 388 0.92 -19.98 18.31
N ARG A 389 1.72 -18.88 18.42
CA ARG A 389 2.05 -18.26 19.71
C ARG A 389 0.85 -17.55 20.34
N PHE A 390 -0.08 -17.04 19.53
CA PHE A 390 -1.29 -16.35 19.99
C PHE A 390 -2.45 -17.30 20.30
N THR A 391 -2.41 -18.53 19.76
CA THR A 391 -3.46 -19.54 19.97
C THR A 391 -3.17 -20.46 21.16
N ARG A 392 -1.95 -20.44 21.72
CA ARG A 392 -1.62 -21.21 22.91
C ARG A 392 -2.42 -20.68 24.09
N PRO A 393 -3.20 -21.54 24.81
CA PRO A 393 -3.88 -21.12 26.04
C PRO A 393 -2.84 -20.58 27.02
N ARG A 394 -3.07 -19.35 27.50
CA ARG A 394 -2.25 -18.76 28.57
C ARG A 394 -2.38 -19.71 29.76
N LYS A 395 -1.28 -20.33 30.23
CA LYS A 395 -1.30 -21.07 31.50
C LYS A 395 -1.93 -20.16 32.54
N PRO A 396 -2.95 -20.62 33.30
CA PRO A 396 -3.47 -19.83 34.39
C PRO A 396 -2.29 -19.48 35.31
N ASN A 397 -2.12 -18.22 35.62
CA ASN A 397 -1.19 -17.82 36.67
C ASN A 397 -1.64 -18.57 37.90
N HIS A 398 -0.80 -19.42 38.45
CA HIS A 398 -0.95 -19.91 39.80
C HIS A 398 -0.98 -18.64 40.68
N GLU A 399 -2.18 -18.20 41.10
CA GLU A 399 -2.30 -17.40 42.27
C GLU A 399 -1.74 -18.26 43.40
N PRO A 400 -0.74 -17.75 44.16
CA PRO A 400 -0.34 -18.48 45.37
C PRO A 400 -1.56 -18.50 46.30
N ASP A 401 -1.95 -19.71 46.73
CA ASP A 401 -2.96 -19.97 47.73
C ASP A 401 -2.83 -18.93 48.85
N ARG A 402 -3.79 -18.03 48.98
CA ARG A 402 -3.97 -17.27 50.20
C ARG A 402 -4.44 -18.30 51.25
N GLN A 403 -3.49 -18.82 52.00
CA GLN A 403 -3.78 -19.52 53.23
C GLN A 403 -4.72 -18.62 54.04
N THR A 404 -5.95 -19.05 54.15
CA THR A 404 -6.91 -18.53 55.13
C THR A 404 -6.36 -18.90 56.49
N ASP A 405 -5.76 -17.93 57.19
CA ASP A 405 -5.53 -18.06 58.64
C ASP A 405 -6.87 -18.26 59.35
N PRO A 406 -6.99 -19.28 60.16
CA PRO A 406 -8.18 -19.44 60.97
C PRO A 406 -8.14 -18.42 62.12
N VAL A 407 -9.13 -17.53 62.14
CA VAL A 407 -9.38 -16.61 63.24
C VAL A 407 -9.71 -17.46 64.48
N ALA A 408 -8.83 -17.41 65.49
CA ALA A 408 -9.11 -17.78 66.86
C ALA A 408 -9.63 -16.57 67.63
#